data_01c943f2ec5fee7dd7187b2f5efb2f51
#
_entry.id   01c943f2ec5fee7dd7187b2f5efb2f51
#
_cell.length_a   1.000
_cell.length_b   1.000
_cell.length_c   1.000
_cell.angle_alpha   90.00
_cell.angle_beta   90.00
_cell.angle_gamma   90.00
#
_symmetry.space_group_name_H-M   'P 1'
#
loop_
_entity.id
_entity.type
_entity.pdbx_description
1 polymer ?
#
loop_
_entity_poly.entity_id
_entity_poly.type
_entity_poly.pdbx_seq_one_letter_code
_entity_poly.pdbx_strand_id
1 'polypeptide(L)'
;MYKYLPITDVYAREILDSRGNPTIEVEVLAGDEFCGRASVPSGASTGQFEALELRDGEKRYAGLGVERAVDHVNAKIAPGIIGMNIFDQAALDTFLIGLDGTEDKSNLGANAMLGVSMATARAAATAIGLPLYSYLGGANAKRMPVPMMNIMNGGRHADNTIDIQEFMIMPVGAKNFKEGLRMCAEIYHSLKKLLKKEELSTAVGDEGGFAPNLPDSQAALAYIVRATEEAGYKAGEEVSLALDVAATELYDRSFKKYVFEGESKTKDYKVIRSSEELIDYYEGLIEQFPIVSIEDPLDEEDWDGWELLTTRLGLHTQLVGDDLFVTNTKRLKKGIEKEVANAILIKVNQIGTLTEALDTVEMAQKAGYRTIVSHRSGETADTLIADLAVAVGAGQIKTGAPCRGERIEKYNQLLRIEERLGDVAEYKNPFQ
;
A
#
# COMPACT_ATOMS: atom_id res chain seq x y z
N MET A 1 -0.81 19.01 -33.81
CA MET A 1 -0.46 20.22 -33.01
C MET A 1 -0.30 19.71 -31.56
N TYR A 2 0.86 19.91 -30.96
CA TYR A 2 1.12 19.53 -29.57
C TYR A 2 0.18 20.35 -28.66
N LYS A 3 -0.60 19.68 -27.80
CA LYS A 3 -1.53 20.39 -26.93
C LYS A 3 -0.73 20.99 -25.76
N TYR A 4 -0.72 22.30 -25.65
CA TYR A 4 -0.08 23.03 -24.55
C TYR A 4 -1.16 23.67 -23.70
N LEU A 5 -1.13 23.36 -22.40
CA LEU A 5 -2.00 23.97 -21.40
C LEU A 5 -1.16 24.30 -20.17
N PRO A 6 -0.93 25.61 -19.90
CA PRO A 6 -0.04 26.01 -18.81
C PRO A 6 -0.68 25.77 -17.43
N ILE A 7 0.14 25.42 -16.46
CA ILE A 7 -0.20 25.55 -15.04
C ILE A 7 -0.30 27.05 -14.74
N THR A 8 -1.43 27.46 -14.18
CA THR A 8 -1.72 28.88 -13.87
C THR A 8 -1.67 29.17 -12.37
N ASP A 9 -1.96 28.18 -11.52
CA ASP A 9 -1.84 28.32 -10.07
C ASP A 9 -1.55 26.98 -9.40
N VAL A 10 -0.89 27.02 -8.23
CA VAL A 10 -0.62 25.88 -7.36
C VAL A 10 -0.76 26.31 -5.92
N TYR A 11 -1.60 25.60 -5.17
CA TYR A 11 -1.87 25.91 -3.79
C TYR A 11 -1.88 24.66 -2.92
N ALA A 12 -1.17 24.68 -1.80
CA ALA A 12 -1.18 23.63 -0.81
C ALA A 12 -1.77 24.10 0.53
N ARG A 13 -2.36 23.17 1.24
CA ARG A 13 -2.88 23.34 2.60
C ARG A 13 -2.61 22.15 3.47
N GLU A 14 -2.62 22.37 4.78
CA GLU A 14 -2.63 21.29 5.77
C GLU A 14 -4.07 20.76 5.94
N ILE A 15 -4.23 19.44 5.94
CA ILE A 15 -5.47 18.73 6.25
C ILE A 15 -5.16 17.64 7.28
N LEU A 16 -6.16 16.86 7.73
CA LEU A 16 -5.97 15.74 8.64
C LEU A 16 -6.10 14.40 7.91
N ASP A 17 -5.25 13.45 8.27
CA ASP A 17 -5.34 12.06 7.87
C ASP A 17 -6.36 11.26 8.72
N SER A 18 -6.56 9.99 8.44
CA SER A 18 -7.48 9.08 9.13
C SER A 18 -7.14 8.83 10.61
N ARG A 19 -5.92 9.18 11.03
CA ARG A 19 -5.46 9.10 12.43
C ARG A 19 -5.57 10.44 13.15
N GLY A 20 -6.04 11.50 12.47
CA GLY A 20 -6.10 12.85 12.99
C GLY A 20 -4.74 13.58 13.02
N ASN A 21 -3.75 13.05 12.31
CA ASN A 21 -2.46 13.72 12.12
C ASN A 21 -2.51 14.63 10.88
N PRO A 22 -1.76 15.76 10.90
CA PRO A 22 -1.64 16.61 9.74
C PRO A 22 -1.03 15.88 8.54
N THR A 23 -1.53 16.19 7.34
CA THR A 23 -0.93 15.86 6.07
C THR A 23 -1.19 16.98 5.06
N ILE A 24 -0.60 16.88 3.86
CA ILE A 24 -0.68 17.90 2.84
C ILE A 24 -1.74 17.56 1.78
N GLU A 25 -2.50 18.57 1.38
CA GLU A 25 -3.36 18.55 0.20
C GLU A 25 -2.91 19.64 -0.76
N VAL A 26 -2.80 19.31 -2.04
CA VAL A 26 -2.35 20.22 -3.09
C VAL A 26 -3.41 20.33 -4.17
N GLU A 27 -3.63 21.54 -4.65
CA GLU A 27 -4.42 21.87 -5.85
C GLU A 27 -3.51 22.45 -6.93
N VAL A 28 -3.68 21.96 -8.15
CA VAL A 28 -3.02 22.49 -9.35
C VAL A 28 -4.09 22.95 -10.32
N LEU A 29 -4.05 24.22 -10.73
CA LEU A 29 -4.94 24.82 -11.71
C LEU A 29 -4.22 24.97 -13.06
N ALA A 30 -4.88 24.60 -14.14
CA ALA A 30 -4.36 24.75 -15.50
C ALA A 30 -5.36 25.50 -16.40
N GLY A 31 -4.87 26.49 -17.13
CA GLY A 31 -5.67 27.29 -18.05
C GLY A 31 -6.87 27.97 -17.38
N ASP A 32 -6.78 28.29 -16.09
CA ASP A 32 -7.82 28.91 -15.26
C ASP A 32 -9.17 28.14 -15.17
N GLU A 33 -9.22 26.89 -15.63
CA GLU A 33 -10.44 26.10 -15.73
C GLU A 33 -10.29 24.70 -15.09
N PHE A 34 -9.16 24.04 -15.30
CA PHE A 34 -8.99 22.64 -14.93
C PHE A 34 -8.20 22.48 -13.63
N CYS A 35 -8.89 22.07 -12.58
CA CYS A 35 -8.29 21.86 -11.27
C CYS A 35 -8.10 20.35 -10.99
N GLY A 36 -6.90 19.98 -10.54
CA GLY A 36 -6.60 18.69 -9.93
C GLY A 36 -6.27 18.87 -8.47
N ARG A 37 -6.83 18.03 -7.60
CA ARG A 37 -6.58 18.02 -6.16
C ARG A 37 -6.05 16.66 -5.75
N ALA A 38 -5.04 16.65 -4.89
CA ALA A 38 -4.50 15.42 -4.33
C ALA A 38 -4.12 15.60 -2.86
N SER A 39 -4.37 14.55 -2.07
CA SER A 39 -4.01 14.51 -0.66
C SER A 39 -3.03 13.36 -0.42
N VAL A 40 -1.94 13.62 0.29
CA VAL A 40 -0.85 12.67 0.46
C VAL A 40 -1.08 11.80 1.71
N PRO A 41 -0.96 10.46 1.61
CA PRO A 41 -1.05 9.57 2.77
C PRO A 41 0.25 9.58 3.59
N SER A 42 0.19 9.05 4.83
CA SER A 42 1.32 8.98 5.77
C SER A 42 1.45 7.59 6.42
N GLY A 43 2.65 7.07 6.55
CA GLY A 43 2.91 5.78 7.22
C GLY A 43 2.91 5.86 8.75
N ALA A 44 2.61 4.74 9.43
CA ALA A 44 2.88 4.54 10.86
C ALA A 44 4.22 3.81 11.06
N SER A 45 4.43 2.73 10.31
CA SER A 45 5.73 2.10 10.09
C SER A 45 6.34 2.69 8.82
N THR A 46 7.65 2.94 8.81
CA THR A 46 8.37 3.47 7.65
C THR A 46 9.67 2.70 7.49
N GLY A 47 9.91 2.19 6.27
CA GLY A 47 11.20 1.59 5.92
C GLY A 47 12.33 2.63 6.03
N GLN A 48 13.51 2.20 6.42
CA GLN A 48 14.66 3.07 6.64
C GLN A 48 15.04 3.87 5.37
N PHE A 49 14.70 3.36 4.20
CA PHE A 49 15.11 3.91 2.90
C PHE A 49 13.98 4.64 2.16
N GLU A 50 12.86 4.91 2.82
CA GLU A 50 11.79 5.74 2.26
C GLU A 50 12.27 7.18 2.05
N ALA A 51 11.72 7.85 1.03
CA ALA A 51 11.89 9.29 0.88
C ALA A 51 11.27 10.05 2.07
N LEU A 52 11.90 11.15 2.47
CA LEU A 52 11.56 11.86 3.69
C LEU A 52 10.18 12.52 3.60
N GLU A 53 9.26 12.11 4.45
CA GLU A 53 8.06 12.88 4.76
C GLU A 53 8.43 14.06 5.64
N LEU A 54 8.36 15.28 5.10
CA LEU A 54 8.77 16.47 5.83
C LEU A 54 7.74 16.85 6.90
N ARG A 55 8.18 16.82 8.16
CA ARG A 55 7.44 17.23 9.35
C ARG A 55 8.08 18.47 9.98
N ASP A 56 7.28 19.29 10.67
CA ASP A 56 7.73 20.55 11.24
C ASP A 56 8.71 20.35 12.40
N GLY A 57 8.51 19.29 13.22
CA GLY A 57 9.33 19.00 14.40
C GLY A 57 9.07 19.91 15.58
N GLU A 58 8.11 20.84 15.49
CA GLU A 58 7.76 21.83 16.51
C GLU A 58 6.65 21.31 17.44
N LYS A 59 6.29 22.09 18.48
CA LYS A 59 5.25 21.67 19.45
C LYS A 59 3.86 21.46 18.84
N ARG A 60 3.56 22.16 17.73
CA ARG A 60 2.29 22.04 17.03
C ARG A 60 2.10 20.59 16.56
N TYR A 61 0.93 20.00 16.83
CA TYR A 61 0.63 18.56 16.56
C TYR A 61 1.71 17.60 17.08
N ALA A 62 2.31 17.89 18.23
CA ALA A 62 3.40 17.08 18.82
C ALA A 62 4.59 16.82 17.86
N GLY A 63 4.86 17.76 16.97
CA GLY A 63 5.94 17.67 15.99
C GLY A 63 5.51 17.19 14.62
N LEU A 64 4.26 16.72 14.46
CA LEU A 64 3.76 16.13 13.22
C LEU A 64 3.15 17.12 12.24
N GLY A 65 3.20 18.45 12.50
CA GLY A 65 2.74 19.49 11.56
C GLY A 65 3.44 19.39 10.20
N VAL A 66 2.81 19.96 9.15
CA VAL A 66 3.32 19.96 7.78
C VAL A 66 3.35 21.36 7.14
N GLU A 67 3.34 22.42 7.96
CA GLU A 67 3.39 23.80 7.46
C GLU A 67 4.63 24.06 6.61
N ARG A 68 5.79 23.50 6.97
CA ARG A 68 7.02 23.63 6.17
C ARG A 68 6.85 23.01 4.77
N ALA A 69 6.22 21.85 4.68
CA ALA A 69 5.94 21.21 3.39
C ALA A 69 4.92 22.04 2.56
N VAL A 70 3.89 22.58 3.20
CA VAL A 70 2.93 23.51 2.59
C VAL A 70 3.65 24.76 2.08
N ASP A 71 4.52 25.40 2.87
CA ASP A 71 5.30 26.56 2.47
C ASP A 71 6.24 26.22 1.31
N HIS A 72 6.83 25.03 1.28
CA HIS A 72 7.69 24.62 0.16
C HIS A 72 6.87 24.49 -1.15
N VAL A 73 5.65 23.99 -1.10
CA VAL A 73 4.79 24.01 -2.29
C VAL A 73 4.47 25.43 -2.70
N ASN A 74 3.95 26.26 -1.78
CA ASN A 74 3.42 27.57 -2.11
C ASN A 74 4.51 28.61 -2.48
N ALA A 75 5.68 28.54 -1.82
CA ALA A 75 6.74 29.56 -1.97
C ALA A 75 7.92 29.13 -2.86
N LYS A 76 8.18 27.82 -3.03
CA LYS A 76 9.33 27.33 -3.79
C LYS A 76 8.92 26.57 -5.07
N ILE A 77 7.99 25.61 -4.96
CA ILE A 77 7.58 24.77 -6.08
C ILE A 77 6.67 25.56 -7.03
N ALA A 78 5.60 26.18 -6.52
CA ALA A 78 4.62 26.88 -7.33
C ALA A 78 5.24 27.89 -8.30
N PRO A 79 6.12 28.82 -7.87
CA PRO A 79 6.75 29.78 -8.79
C PRO A 79 7.58 29.13 -9.91
N GLY A 80 8.14 27.94 -9.64
CA GLY A 80 8.98 27.22 -10.60
C GLY A 80 8.21 26.45 -11.67
N ILE A 81 6.96 26.05 -11.39
CA ILE A 81 6.17 25.23 -12.31
C ILE A 81 5.02 25.99 -12.99
N ILE A 82 4.66 27.18 -12.52
CA ILE A 82 3.71 28.06 -13.23
C ILE A 82 4.24 28.31 -14.65
N GLY A 83 3.36 28.09 -15.65
CA GLY A 83 3.71 28.14 -17.07
C GLY A 83 4.18 26.80 -17.66
N MET A 84 4.52 25.79 -16.87
CA MET A 84 4.82 24.45 -17.41
C MET A 84 3.57 23.83 -18.02
N ASN A 85 3.78 22.99 -19.04
CA ASN A 85 2.67 22.28 -19.67
C ASN A 85 2.18 21.15 -18.79
N ILE A 86 0.89 21.15 -18.42
CA ILE A 86 0.29 20.17 -17.53
C ILE A 86 0.35 18.73 -18.05
N PHE A 87 0.53 18.53 -19.36
CA PHE A 87 0.61 17.20 -19.98
C PHE A 87 2.01 16.59 -19.94
N ASP A 88 3.03 17.32 -19.46
CA ASP A 88 4.41 16.88 -19.39
C ASP A 88 4.76 16.40 -17.97
N GLN A 89 4.08 15.33 -17.49
CA GLN A 89 4.26 14.80 -16.13
C GLN A 89 5.73 14.50 -15.81
N ALA A 90 6.42 13.81 -16.71
CA ALA A 90 7.83 13.44 -16.48
C ALA A 90 8.76 14.67 -16.40
N ALA A 91 8.50 15.70 -17.19
CA ALA A 91 9.26 16.96 -17.12
C ALA A 91 9.01 17.69 -15.80
N LEU A 92 7.75 17.73 -15.34
CA LEU A 92 7.39 18.32 -14.05
C LEU A 92 8.07 17.57 -12.89
N ASP A 93 7.96 16.23 -12.84
CA ASP A 93 8.54 15.42 -11.78
C ASP A 93 10.08 15.52 -11.78
N THR A 94 10.71 15.55 -12.98
CA THR A 94 12.15 15.80 -13.12
C THR A 94 12.55 17.17 -12.57
N PHE A 95 11.74 18.20 -12.81
CA PHE A 95 11.96 19.53 -12.25
C PHE A 95 11.87 19.51 -10.73
N LEU A 96 10.87 18.83 -10.14
CA LEU A 96 10.72 18.70 -8.68
C LEU A 96 11.93 17.99 -8.06
N ILE A 97 12.39 16.89 -8.65
CA ILE A 97 13.58 16.14 -8.22
C ILE A 97 14.83 17.04 -8.27
N GLY A 98 14.99 17.77 -9.38
CA GLY A 98 16.12 18.69 -9.54
C GLY A 98 16.09 19.89 -8.56
N LEU A 99 14.89 20.38 -8.22
CA LEU A 99 14.70 21.46 -7.26
C LEU A 99 15.00 21.00 -5.82
N ASP A 100 14.64 19.78 -5.47
CA ASP A 100 15.01 19.18 -4.18
C ASP A 100 16.51 18.90 -4.11
N GLY A 101 17.09 18.25 -5.10
CA GLY A 101 18.51 17.99 -5.26
C GLY A 101 19.09 16.96 -4.29
N THR A 102 18.28 16.31 -3.43
CA THR A 102 18.70 15.23 -2.52
C THR A 102 18.15 13.88 -2.98
N GLU A 103 18.81 12.80 -2.56
CA GLU A 103 18.36 11.44 -2.92
C GLU A 103 17.07 11.07 -2.19
N ASP A 104 16.93 11.49 -0.94
CA ASP A 104 15.83 11.17 -0.03
C ASP A 104 14.71 12.24 0.00
N LYS A 105 14.75 13.23 -0.88
CA LYS A 105 13.78 14.35 -0.94
C LYS A 105 13.74 15.20 0.35
N SER A 106 14.87 15.29 1.08
CA SER A 106 14.90 15.93 2.41
C SER A 106 14.85 17.46 2.37
N ASN A 107 15.08 18.11 1.22
CA ASN A 107 15.05 19.56 1.10
C ASN A 107 13.63 20.12 0.93
N LEU A 108 12.79 19.49 0.13
CA LEU A 108 11.39 19.91 -0.11
C LEU A 108 10.39 19.08 0.70
N GLY A 109 10.67 17.80 0.85
CA GLY A 109 9.79 16.79 1.40
C GLY A 109 9.08 15.97 0.32
N ALA A 110 9.14 14.63 0.43
CA ALA A 110 8.46 13.74 -0.49
C ALA A 110 6.94 14.00 -0.52
N ASN A 111 6.34 14.36 0.61
CA ASN A 111 4.93 14.74 0.71
C ASN A 111 4.59 16.00 -0.09
N ALA A 112 5.41 17.04 -0.05
CA ALA A 112 5.23 18.26 -0.85
C ALA A 112 5.31 17.95 -2.35
N MET A 113 6.34 17.22 -2.76
CA MET A 113 6.58 16.87 -4.16
C MET A 113 5.46 15.96 -4.71
N LEU A 114 5.10 14.92 -3.97
CA LEU A 114 4.05 13.99 -4.40
C LEU A 114 2.68 14.66 -4.53
N GLY A 115 2.33 15.54 -3.60
CA GLY A 115 1.08 16.29 -3.67
C GLY A 115 0.95 17.05 -4.99
N VAL A 116 2.01 17.74 -5.41
CA VAL A 116 2.06 18.47 -6.69
C VAL A 116 2.00 17.51 -7.88
N SER A 117 2.79 16.44 -7.85
CA SER A 117 2.86 15.43 -8.92
C SER A 117 1.49 14.80 -9.18
N MET A 118 0.79 14.33 -8.13
CA MET A 118 -0.54 13.73 -8.23
C MET A 118 -1.62 14.72 -8.68
N ALA A 119 -1.59 15.94 -8.12
CA ALA A 119 -2.57 16.97 -8.47
C ALA A 119 -2.44 17.38 -9.95
N THR A 120 -1.20 17.46 -10.46
CA THR A 120 -0.93 17.74 -11.89
C THR A 120 -1.52 16.66 -12.79
N ALA A 121 -1.30 15.38 -12.48
CA ALA A 121 -1.86 14.27 -13.25
C ALA A 121 -3.41 14.32 -13.31
N ARG A 122 -4.06 14.68 -12.20
CA ARG A 122 -5.52 14.84 -12.14
C ARG A 122 -6.02 16.02 -12.95
N ALA A 123 -5.36 17.17 -12.86
CA ALA A 123 -5.72 18.32 -13.66
C ALA A 123 -5.57 18.01 -15.17
N ALA A 124 -4.50 17.33 -15.56
CA ALA A 124 -4.27 16.89 -16.94
C ALA A 124 -5.38 15.93 -17.44
N ALA A 125 -5.75 14.94 -16.63
CA ALA A 125 -6.84 14.01 -16.95
C ALA A 125 -8.18 14.76 -17.12
N THR A 126 -8.49 15.69 -16.21
CA THR A 126 -9.69 16.53 -16.25
C THR A 126 -9.71 17.39 -17.53
N ALA A 127 -8.58 17.99 -17.90
CA ALA A 127 -8.46 18.88 -19.06
C ALA A 127 -8.71 18.19 -20.42
N ILE A 128 -8.55 16.88 -20.49
CA ILE A 128 -8.86 16.10 -21.70
C ILE A 128 -10.12 15.25 -21.55
N GLY A 129 -10.83 15.36 -20.42
CA GLY A 129 -12.08 14.64 -20.16
C GLY A 129 -11.92 13.12 -19.99
N LEU A 130 -10.73 12.64 -19.62
CA LEU A 130 -10.48 11.22 -19.33
C LEU A 130 -10.50 10.95 -17.82
N PRO A 131 -10.97 9.76 -17.41
CA PRO A 131 -10.74 9.31 -16.04
C PRO A 131 -9.24 9.09 -15.81
N LEU A 132 -8.79 9.26 -14.55
CA LEU A 132 -7.37 9.23 -14.22
C LEU A 132 -6.71 7.89 -14.60
N TYR A 133 -7.36 6.75 -14.37
CA TYR A 133 -6.81 5.45 -14.76
C TYR A 133 -6.56 5.33 -16.28
N SER A 134 -7.44 5.93 -17.12
CA SER A 134 -7.25 5.93 -18.57
C SER A 134 -6.17 6.92 -19.02
N TYR A 135 -6.05 8.06 -18.32
CA TYR A 135 -4.99 9.02 -18.61
C TYR A 135 -3.60 8.44 -18.33
N LEU A 136 -3.42 7.80 -17.17
CA LEU A 136 -2.14 7.22 -16.76
C LEU A 136 -1.80 5.91 -17.48
N GLY A 137 -2.81 5.04 -17.68
CA GLY A 137 -2.59 3.69 -18.21
C GLY A 137 -2.84 3.53 -19.71
N GLY A 138 -3.32 4.60 -20.37
CA GLY A 138 -3.59 4.58 -21.80
C GLY A 138 -4.80 3.71 -22.17
N ALA A 139 -4.91 3.40 -23.48
CA ALA A 139 -6.08 2.76 -24.07
C ALA A 139 -6.36 1.33 -23.59
N ASN A 140 -5.40 0.66 -22.97
CA ASN A 140 -5.54 -0.73 -22.51
C ASN A 140 -5.70 -0.86 -20.97
N ALA A 141 -5.92 0.22 -20.24
CA ALA A 141 -6.17 0.23 -18.81
C ALA A 141 -7.55 -0.36 -18.49
N LYS A 142 -7.62 -1.69 -18.26
CA LYS A 142 -8.88 -2.45 -18.07
C LYS A 142 -8.77 -3.59 -17.05
N ARG A 143 -7.55 -3.85 -16.53
CA ARG A 143 -7.34 -4.90 -15.55
C ARG A 143 -7.72 -4.42 -14.16
N MET A 144 -8.80 -5.00 -13.62
CA MET A 144 -9.24 -4.75 -12.26
C MET A 144 -8.35 -5.50 -11.27
N PRO A 145 -7.92 -4.87 -10.17
CA PRO A 145 -7.09 -5.54 -9.18
C PRO A 145 -7.92 -6.46 -8.27
N VAL A 146 -7.34 -7.60 -7.88
CA VAL A 146 -7.85 -8.42 -6.78
C VAL A 146 -7.50 -7.71 -5.47
N PRO A 147 -8.47 -7.45 -4.58
CA PRO A 147 -8.20 -6.82 -3.31
C PRO A 147 -7.54 -7.79 -2.33
N MET A 148 -6.51 -7.31 -1.64
CA MET A 148 -5.91 -7.91 -0.46
C MET A 148 -6.49 -7.18 0.76
N MET A 149 -7.57 -7.70 1.33
CA MET A 149 -8.31 -7.00 2.39
C MET A 149 -7.83 -7.40 3.77
N ASN A 150 -7.20 -6.49 4.47
CA ASN A 150 -6.75 -6.67 5.84
C ASN A 150 -7.95 -6.70 6.80
N ILE A 151 -8.35 -7.88 7.28
CA ILE A 151 -9.52 -8.07 8.14
C ILE A 151 -9.17 -8.37 9.61
N MET A 152 -7.89 -8.65 9.90
CA MET A 152 -7.41 -8.80 11.27
C MET A 152 -6.00 -8.20 11.40
N ASN A 153 -5.81 -7.42 12.45
CA ASN A 153 -4.59 -6.67 12.73
C ASN A 153 -3.86 -7.18 13.98
N GLY A 154 -2.55 -7.13 13.92
CA GLY A 154 -1.62 -7.28 15.03
C GLY A 154 -0.44 -6.31 14.91
N GLY A 155 0.70 -6.64 15.50
CA GLY A 155 1.92 -5.86 15.41
C GLY A 155 1.72 -4.38 15.74
N ARG A 156 2.27 -3.51 14.90
CA ARG A 156 2.14 -2.05 15.06
C ARG A 156 0.73 -1.51 14.77
N HIS A 157 -0.10 -2.27 14.08
CA HIS A 157 -1.45 -1.84 13.71
C HIS A 157 -2.52 -2.08 14.78
N ALA A 158 -2.16 -2.76 15.89
CA ALA A 158 -3.08 -3.09 16.97
C ALA A 158 -2.36 -3.26 18.33
N ASP A 159 -2.96 -2.76 19.39
CA ASP A 159 -2.50 -3.02 20.76
C ASP A 159 -3.11 -4.35 21.27
N ASN A 160 -2.52 -5.47 20.82
CA ASN A 160 -2.95 -6.84 21.15
C ASN A 160 -1.76 -7.80 21.25
N THR A 161 -2.03 -9.11 21.29
CA THR A 161 -1.03 -10.18 21.45
C THR A 161 -0.61 -10.85 20.16
N ILE A 162 -1.00 -10.34 19.01
CA ILE A 162 -0.67 -10.91 17.69
C ILE A 162 0.57 -10.18 17.15
N ASP A 163 1.65 -10.91 16.85
CA ASP A 163 2.91 -10.32 16.37
C ASP A 163 2.88 -9.98 14.86
N ILE A 164 2.26 -10.83 14.02
CA ILE A 164 2.08 -10.54 12.58
C ILE A 164 1.13 -9.36 12.42
N GLN A 165 1.52 -8.40 11.57
CA GLN A 165 0.87 -7.09 11.47
C GLN A 165 -0.50 -7.15 10.79
N GLU A 166 -0.63 -7.92 9.69
CA GLU A 166 -1.86 -7.98 8.90
C GLU A 166 -2.19 -9.38 8.42
N PHE A 167 -3.47 -9.71 8.50
CA PHE A 167 -4.05 -10.94 7.95
C PHE A 167 -5.12 -10.55 6.93
N MET A 168 -4.84 -10.88 5.68
CA MET A 168 -5.63 -10.47 4.54
C MET A 168 -6.37 -11.63 3.90
N ILE A 169 -7.56 -11.34 3.36
CA ILE A 169 -8.31 -12.24 2.47
C ILE A 169 -8.24 -11.72 1.03
N MET A 170 -8.19 -12.66 0.09
CA MET A 170 -8.14 -12.40 -1.35
C MET A 170 -9.23 -13.21 -2.05
N PRO A 171 -10.25 -12.57 -2.68
CA PRO A 171 -11.36 -13.26 -3.34
C PRO A 171 -10.95 -13.71 -4.75
N VAL A 172 -10.02 -14.67 -4.83
CA VAL A 172 -9.39 -15.13 -6.08
C VAL A 172 -10.34 -15.91 -6.99
N GLY A 173 -11.42 -16.46 -6.44
CA GLY A 173 -12.48 -17.18 -7.17
C GLY A 173 -13.63 -16.29 -7.67
N ALA A 174 -13.60 -14.97 -7.37
CA ALA A 174 -14.65 -14.06 -7.81
C ALA A 174 -14.62 -13.86 -9.34
N LYS A 175 -15.79 -13.62 -9.93
CA LYS A 175 -15.92 -13.41 -11.39
C LYS A 175 -15.58 -12.00 -11.84
N ASN A 176 -15.71 -11.02 -10.94
CA ASN A 176 -15.47 -9.61 -11.17
C ASN A 176 -15.16 -8.93 -9.83
N PHE A 177 -14.75 -7.67 -9.88
CA PHE A 177 -14.39 -6.91 -8.68
C PHE A 177 -15.56 -6.74 -7.71
N LYS A 178 -16.75 -6.44 -8.23
CA LYS A 178 -17.98 -6.27 -7.42
C LYS A 178 -18.31 -7.53 -6.60
N GLU A 179 -18.21 -8.70 -7.21
CA GLU A 179 -18.40 -9.99 -6.51
C GLU A 179 -17.31 -10.20 -5.46
N GLY A 180 -16.04 -9.92 -5.79
CA GLY A 180 -14.93 -10.02 -4.85
C GLY A 180 -15.12 -9.12 -3.62
N LEU A 181 -15.54 -7.87 -3.84
CA LEU A 181 -15.85 -6.94 -2.76
C LEU A 181 -16.99 -7.44 -1.86
N ARG A 182 -18.07 -8.00 -2.46
CA ARG A 182 -19.19 -8.60 -1.72
C ARG A 182 -18.71 -9.76 -0.85
N MET A 183 -17.95 -10.70 -1.43
CA MET A 183 -17.41 -11.85 -0.71
C MET A 183 -16.60 -11.40 0.52
N CYS A 184 -15.70 -10.46 0.35
CA CYS A 184 -14.89 -9.92 1.44
C CYS A 184 -15.72 -9.24 2.53
N ALA A 185 -16.75 -8.47 2.15
CA ALA A 185 -17.64 -7.82 3.12
C ALA A 185 -18.46 -8.85 3.93
N GLU A 186 -18.97 -9.90 3.28
CA GLU A 186 -19.70 -10.97 3.94
C GLU A 186 -18.80 -11.75 4.92
N ILE A 187 -17.56 -12.07 4.52
CA ILE A 187 -16.57 -12.72 5.40
C ILE A 187 -16.21 -11.82 6.57
N TYR A 188 -15.98 -10.52 6.34
CA TYR A 188 -15.70 -9.55 7.40
C TYR A 188 -16.82 -9.50 8.44
N HIS A 189 -18.09 -9.51 8.01
CA HIS A 189 -19.23 -9.55 8.91
C HIS A 189 -19.39 -10.91 9.60
N SER A 190 -19.06 -12.02 8.95
CA SER A 190 -19.01 -13.34 9.56
C SER A 190 -17.95 -13.39 10.67
N LEU A 191 -16.74 -12.90 10.40
CA LEU A 191 -15.66 -12.79 11.38
C LEU A 191 -16.10 -11.97 12.61
N LYS A 192 -16.76 -10.84 12.38
CA LYS A 192 -17.31 -10.01 13.49
C LYS A 192 -18.28 -10.77 14.38
N LYS A 193 -19.19 -11.56 13.77
CA LYS A 193 -20.16 -12.38 14.53
C LYS A 193 -19.46 -13.46 15.34
N LEU A 194 -18.47 -14.11 14.73
CA LEU A 194 -17.68 -15.15 15.34
C LEU A 194 -16.91 -14.63 16.56
N LEU A 195 -16.17 -13.54 16.42
CA LEU A 195 -15.44 -12.90 17.51
C LEU A 195 -16.36 -12.50 18.66
N LYS A 196 -17.53 -11.89 18.34
CA LYS A 196 -18.54 -11.54 19.37
C LYS A 196 -19.08 -12.76 20.11
N LYS A 197 -19.33 -13.88 19.40
CA LYS A 197 -19.85 -15.11 20.01
C LYS A 197 -18.87 -15.70 21.02
N GLU A 198 -17.58 -15.49 20.80
CA GLU A 198 -16.50 -15.97 21.66
C GLU A 198 -15.99 -14.89 22.63
N GLU A 199 -16.78 -13.80 22.81
CA GLU A 199 -16.51 -12.69 23.74
C GLU A 199 -15.17 -11.98 23.47
N LEU A 200 -14.68 -12.04 22.21
CA LEU A 200 -13.46 -11.35 21.76
C LEU A 200 -13.75 -9.94 21.27
N SER A 201 -12.73 -9.08 21.33
CA SER A 201 -12.82 -7.70 20.87
C SER A 201 -13.17 -7.62 19.37
N THR A 202 -14.11 -6.73 19.04
CA THR A 202 -14.40 -6.33 17.65
C THR A 202 -14.03 -4.86 17.39
N ALA A 203 -13.18 -4.28 18.24
CA ALA A 203 -12.50 -3.02 17.93
C ALA A 203 -11.60 -3.21 16.71
N VAL A 204 -11.41 -2.15 15.94
CA VAL A 204 -10.64 -2.19 14.71
C VAL A 204 -9.36 -1.36 14.84
N GLY A 205 -8.31 -1.82 14.16
CA GLY A 205 -7.06 -1.09 14.02
C GLY A 205 -7.14 0.05 13.00
N ASP A 206 -6.01 0.65 12.71
CA ASP A 206 -5.89 1.81 11.80
C ASP A 206 -6.39 1.52 10.39
N GLU A 207 -6.31 0.28 9.95
CA GLU A 207 -6.71 -0.15 8.60
C GLU A 207 -8.09 -0.83 8.55
N GLY A 208 -8.80 -0.87 9.67
CA GLY A 208 -10.16 -1.39 9.76
C GLY A 208 -10.28 -2.89 10.05
N GLY A 209 -9.18 -3.63 10.13
CA GLY A 209 -9.16 -5.03 10.58
C GLY A 209 -9.45 -5.15 12.08
N PHE A 210 -10.07 -6.26 12.51
CA PHE A 210 -10.32 -6.52 13.92
C PHE A 210 -9.01 -6.76 14.69
N ALA A 211 -8.98 -6.36 15.94
CA ALA A 211 -7.82 -6.44 16.83
C ALA A 211 -8.08 -7.22 18.13
N PRO A 212 -8.48 -8.51 18.06
CA PRO A 212 -8.66 -9.31 19.24
C PRO A 212 -7.31 -9.72 19.87
N ASN A 213 -7.29 -10.03 21.16
CA ASN A 213 -6.19 -10.78 21.76
C ASN A 213 -6.35 -12.26 21.42
N LEU A 214 -5.36 -12.83 20.75
CA LEU A 214 -5.30 -14.24 20.39
C LEU A 214 -3.94 -14.81 20.82
N PRO A 215 -3.85 -16.15 21.03
CA PRO A 215 -2.62 -16.77 21.52
C PRO A 215 -1.45 -16.70 20.54
N ASP A 216 -1.72 -16.74 19.25
CA ASP A 216 -0.72 -16.72 18.19
C ASP A 216 -1.36 -16.44 16.80
N SER A 217 -0.52 -16.39 15.78
CA SER A 217 -0.95 -16.15 14.39
C SER A 217 -1.73 -17.31 13.79
N GLN A 218 -1.51 -18.56 14.26
CA GLN A 218 -2.29 -19.71 13.82
C GLN A 218 -3.75 -19.59 14.24
N ALA A 219 -4.00 -19.11 15.46
CA ALA A 219 -5.36 -18.84 15.92
C ALA A 219 -6.03 -17.76 15.07
N ALA A 220 -5.32 -16.70 14.70
CA ALA A 220 -5.84 -15.65 13.82
C ALA A 220 -6.26 -16.23 12.45
N LEU A 221 -5.40 -17.02 11.82
CA LEU A 221 -5.68 -17.68 10.55
C LEU A 221 -6.86 -18.66 10.65
N ALA A 222 -6.94 -19.43 11.74
CA ALA A 222 -8.05 -20.36 11.96
C ALA A 222 -9.40 -19.64 12.09
N TYR A 223 -9.45 -18.47 12.77
CA TYR A 223 -10.65 -17.64 12.83
C TYR A 223 -11.07 -17.13 11.44
N ILE A 224 -10.12 -16.72 10.60
CA ILE A 224 -10.39 -16.21 9.27
C ILE A 224 -10.91 -17.32 8.33
N VAL A 225 -10.29 -18.50 8.37
CA VAL A 225 -10.75 -19.66 7.60
C VAL A 225 -12.17 -20.05 8.02
N ARG A 226 -12.42 -20.17 9.33
CA ARG A 226 -13.76 -20.47 9.85
C ARG A 226 -14.78 -19.39 9.46
N ALA A 227 -14.41 -18.13 9.53
CA ALA A 227 -15.30 -17.02 9.12
C ALA A 227 -15.63 -17.06 7.63
N THR A 228 -14.67 -17.47 6.79
CA THR A 228 -14.84 -17.67 5.35
C THR A 228 -15.84 -18.80 5.07
N GLU A 229 -15.69 -19.93 5.75
CA GLU A 229 -16.59 -21.09 5.61
C GLU A 229 -18.00 -20.80 6.14
N GLU A 230 -18.12 -20.13 7.31
CA GLU A 230 -19.40 -19.71 7.87
C GLU A 230 -20.12 -18.66 6.98
N ALA A 231 -19.38 -17.89 6.17
CA ALA A 231 -19.93 -17.00 5.14
C ALA A 231 -20.38 -17.74 3.86
N GLY A 232 -20.09 -19.05 3.76
CA GLY A 232 -20.48 -19.90 2.64
C GLY A 232 -19.47 -19.98 1.49
N TYR A 233 -18.23 -19.55 1.72
CA TYR A 233 -17.13 -19.60 0.74
C TYR A 233 -16.11 -20.68 1.08
N LYS A 234 -15.40 -21.17 0.07
CA LYS A 234 -14.35 -22.17 0.22
C LYS A 234 -12.98 -21.53 0.35
N ALA A 235 -12.37 -21.67 1.54
CA ALA A 235 -10.99 -21.27 1.75
C ALA A 235 -10.03 -22.12 0.88
N GLY A 236 -9.10 -21.46 0.20
CA GLY A 236 -8.15 -22.08 -0.73
C GLY A 236 -8.64 -22.23 -2.16
N GLU A 237 -9.96 -22.24 -2.42
CA GLU A 237 -10.52 -22.31 -3.77
C GLU A 237 -11.07 -20.95 -4.23
N GLU A 238 -11.96 -20.35 -3.43
CA GLU A 238 -12.62 -19.09 -3.75
C GLU A 238 -11.94 -17.89 -3.06
N VAL A 239 -11.39 -18.14 -1.87
CA VAL A 239 -10.72 -17.12 -1.04
C VAL A 239 -9.39 -17.67 -0.57
N SER A 240 -8.30 -17.00 -0.92
CA SER A 240 -6.96 -17.25 -0.40
C SER A 240 -6.60 -16.25 0.69
N LEU A 241 -5.56 -16.59 1.46
CA LEU A 241 -5.05 -15.73 2.54
C LEU A 241 -3.71 -15.10 2.14
N ALA A 242 -3.47 -13.91 2.69
CA ALA A 242 -2.18 -13.24 2.59
C ALA A 242 -1.79 -12.66 3.94
N LEU A 243 -0.51 -12.55 4.18
CA LEU A 243 0.08 -11.97 5.39
C LEU A 243 0.93 -10.75 5.05
N ASP A 244 0.94 -9.79 5.96
CA ASP A 244 2.01 -8.81 6.09
C ASP A 244 2.62 -8.98 7.48
N VAL A 245 3.88 -9.40 7.51
CA VAL A 245 4.58 -9.69 8.77
C VAL A 245 5.22 -8.45 9.34
N ALA A 246 5.65 -7.52 8.50
CA ALA A 246 6.47 -6.35 8.86
C ALA A 246 7.65 -6.77 9.76
N ALA A 247 8.41 -7.78 9.32
CA ALA A 247 9.37 -8.49 10.18
C ALA A 247 10.53 -7.61 10.64
N THR A 248 10.81 -6.48 10.01
CA THR A 248 11.76 -5.47 10.49
C THR A 248 11.39 -4.98 11.89
N GLU A 249 10.09 -4.89 12.23
CA GLU A 249 9.61 -4.51 13.56
C GLU A 249 9.83 -5.60 14.64
N LEU A 250 9.99 -6.85 14.22
CA LEU A 250 10.28 -7.99 15.09
C LEU A 250 11.79 -8.21 15.26
N TYR A 251 12.62 -7.57 14.41
CA TYR A 251 14.05 -7.86 14.34
C TYR A 251 14.85 -7.14 15.41
N ASP A 252 15.46 -7.90 16.32
CA ASP A 252 16.43 -7.38 17.29
C ASP A 252 17.84 -7.38 16.69
N ARG A 253 18.33 -6.20 16.33
CA ARG A 253 19.67 -6.02 15.71
C ARG A 253 20.82 -6.46 16.60
N SER A 254 20.62 -6.49 17.93
CA SER A 254 21.68 -6.89 18.88
C SER A 254 21.91 -8.39 18.88
N PHE A 255 20.86 -9.16 18.73
CA PHE A 255 20.88 -10.65 18.69
C PHE A 255 20.82 -11.20 17.27
N LYS A 256 20.52 -10.36 16.26
CA LYS A 256 20.26 -10.75 14.88
C LYS A 256 19.19 -11.83 14.78
N LYS A 257 18.08 -11.65 15.48
CA LYS A 257 16.96 -12.60 15.56
C LYS A 257 15.62 -11.85 15.64
N TYR A 258 14.57 -12.56 15.30
CA TYR A 258 13.20 -12.08 15.33
C TYR A 258 12.54 -12.45 16.66
N VAL A 259 12.01 -11.46 17.39
CA VAL A 259 11.41 -11.61 18.71
C VAL A 259 9.90 -11.45 18.60
N PHE A 260 9.16 -12.49 18.95
CA PHE A 260 7.71 -12.52 18.95
C PHE A 260 7.21 -12.22 20.38
N GLU A 261 7.05 -10.93 20.68
CA GLU A 261 6.71 -10.47 22.03
C GLU A 261 5.29 -10.88 22.45
N GLY A 262 4.32 -10.87 21.51
CA GLY A 262 2.94 -11.28 21.75
C GLY A 262 2.83 -12.76 22.04
N GLU A 263 3.44 -13.61 21.21
CA GLU A 263 3.52 -15.05 21.40
C GLU A 263 4.25 -15.41 22.71
N SER A 264 5.30 -14.65 23.04
CA SER A 264 6.06 -14.82 24.28
C SER A 264 5.19 -14.59 25.53
N LYS A 265 4.30 -13.58 25.50
CA LYS A 265 3.38 -13.30 26.62
C LYS A 265 2.38 -14.43 26.85
N THR A 266 1.95 -15.10 25.79
CA THR A 266 0.97 -16.18 25.87
C THR A 266 1.58 -17.53 26.24
N LYS A 267 2.88 -17.74 25.96
CA LYS A 267 3.59 -19.03 26.15
C LYS A 267 4.45 -19.11 27.41
N ASP A 268 4.54 -18.03 28.21
CA ASP A 268 5.38 -17.94 29.40
C ASP A 268 6.91 -18.16 29.16
N TYR A 269 7.35 -18.10 27.89
CA TYR A 269 8.76 -18.11 27.51
C TYR A 269 9.01 -17.23 26.29
N LYS A 270 10.25 -16.73 26.14
CA LYS A 270 10.63 -15.91 24.98
C LYS A 270 10.61 -16.74 23.70
N VAL A 271 9.80 -16.31 22.74
CA VAL A 271 9.78 -16.86 21.38
C VAL A 271 10.70 -16.04 20.51
N ILE A 272 11.80 -16.64 20.12
CA ILE A 272 12.86 -16.01 19.32
C ILE A 272 13.18 -16.92 18.16
N ARG A 273 13.27 -16.38 16.94
CA ARG A 273 13.57 -17.14 15.71
C ARG A 273 14.76 -16.53 14.97
N SER A 274 15.66 -17.36 14.45
CA SER A 274 16.59 -16.95 13.39
C SER A 274 15.84 -16.79 12.07
N SER A 275 16.49 -16.27 11.02
CA SER A 275 15.89 -16.20 9.68
C SER A 275 15.44 -17.56 9.19
N GLU A 276 16.26 -18.61 9.37
CA GLU A 276 15.93 -19.98 8.98
C GLU A 276 14.75 -20.54 9.78
N GLU A 277 14.76 -20.40 11.11
CA GLU A 277 13.64 -20.82 11.98
C GLU A 277 12.35 -20.06 11.67
N LEU A 278 12.43 -18.82 11.19
CA LEU A 278 11.27 -18.04 10.78
C LEU A 278 10.74 -18.51 9.42
N ILE A 279 11.61 -18.90 8.51
CA ILE A 279 11.23 -19.53 7.24
C ILE A 279 10.52 -20.87 7.50
N ASP A 280 11.06 -21.73 8.39
CA ASP A 280 10.42 -22.98 8.81
C ASP A 280 9.01 -22.72 9.38
N TYR A 281 8.86 -21.64 10.16
CA TYR A 281 7.56 -21.25 10.71
C TYR A 281 6.56 -20.89 9.61
N TYR A 282 6.98 -20.14 8.57
CA TYR A 282 6.11 -19.83 7.44
C TYR A 282 5.74 -21.06 6.61
N GLU A 283 6.67 -21.98 6.39
CA GLU A 283 6.36 -23.26 5.75
C GLU A 283 5.25 -24.00 6.49
N GLY A 284 5.37 -24.10 7.81
CA GLY A 284 4.36 -24.74 8.64
C GLY A 284 3.00 -24.04 8.63
N LEU A 285 2.96 -22.70 8.42
CA LEU A 285 1.70 -21.95 8.23
C LEU A 285 1.10 -22.23 6.85
N ILE A 286 1.92 -22.23 5.79
CA ILE A 286 1.47 -22.47 4.40
C ILE A 286 0.93 -23.91 4.24
N GLU A 287 1.52 -24.90 4.92
CA GLU A 287 1.03 -26.28 4.91
C GLU A 287 -0.37 -26.42 5.54
N GLN A 288 -0.70 -25.57 6.51
CA GLN A 288 -1.94 -25.66 7.28
C GLN A 288 -3.05 -24.73 6.76
N PHE A 289 -2.69 -23.62 6.13
CA PHE A 289 -3.62 -22.56 5.71
C PHE A 289 -3.39 -22.20 4.24
N PRO A 290 -4.43 -21.76 3.52
CA PRO A 290 -4.33 -21.42 2.11
C PRO A 290 -3.66 -20.05 1.87
N ILE A 291 -2.44 -19.88 2.38
CA ILE A 291 -1.63 -18.67 2.25
C ILE A 291 -0.94 -18.67 0.89
N VAL A 292 -1.18 -17.64 0.10
CA VAL A 292 -0.61 -17.48 -1.25
C VAL A 292 0.38 -16.32 -1.34
N SER A 293 0.44 -15.46 -0.32
CA SER A 293 1.31 -14.27 -0.31
C SER A 293 1.77 -13.93 1.09
N ILE A 294 3.06 -13.56 1.22
CA ILE A 294 3.65 -13.05 2.46
C ILE A 294 4.45 -11.81 2.12
N GLU A 295 4.10 -10.69 2.76
CA GLU A 295 4.78 -9.40 2.65
C GLU A 295 5.74 -9.23 3.82
N ASP A 296 6.92 -8.71 3.54
CA ASP A 296 8.03 -8.44 4.46
C ASP A 296 8.24 -9.54 5.52
N PRO A 297 8.45 -10.79 5.08
CA PRO A 297 8.66 -11.93 5.98
C PRO A 297 9.97 -11.87 6.76
N LEU A 298 10.94 -11.05 6.34
CA LEU A 298 12.24 -10.85 6.98
C LEU A 298 12.61 -9.37 7.03
N ASP A 299 13.64 -9.03 7.84
CA ASP A 299 14.18 -7.67 7.96
C ASP A 299 14.61 -7.10 6.59
N GLU A 300 14.42 -5.80 6.40
CA GLU A 300 14.70 -5.07 5.14
C GLU A 300 16.15 -5.11 4.69
N GLU A 301 17.09 -5.51 5.56
CA GLU A 301 18.52 -5.68 5.26
C GLU A 301 19.02 -7.14 5.39
N ASP A 302 18.14 -8.09 5.71
CA ASP A 302 18.48 -9.53 5.76
C ASP A 302 18.48 -10.17 4.36
N TRP A 303 19.30 -9.62 3.45
CA TRP A 303 19.37 -10.07 2.04
C TRP A 303 19.70 -11.55 1.87
N ASP A 304 20.53 -12.11 2.74
CA ASP A 304 20.90 -13.54 2.69
C ASP A 304 19.71 -14.42 3.15
N GLY A 305 18.97 -13.97 4.17
CA GLY A 305 17.71 -14.61 4.57
C GLY A 305 16.66 -14.55 3.47
N TRP A 306 16.51 -13.42 2.78
CA TRP A 306 15.60 -13.27 1.65
C TRP A 306 15.96 -14.18 0.47
N GLU A 307 17.24 -14.39 0.18
CA GLU A 307 17.70 -15.33 -0.85
C GLU A 307 17.32 -16.77 -0.50
N LEU A 308 17.57 -17.20 0.77
CA LEU A 308 17.15 -18.49 1.28
C LEU A 308 15.62 -18.67 1.22
N LEU A 309 14.87 -17.68 1.71
CA LEU A 309 13.41 -17.66 1.69
C LEU A 309 12.87 -17.81 0.27
N THR A 310 13.41 -17.03 -0.69
CA THR A 310 12.96 -17.06 -2.07
C THR A 310 13.23 -18.43 -2.71
N THR A 311 14.39 -19.01 -2.43
CA THR A 311 14.72 -20.36 -2.90
C THR A 311 13.74 -21.40 -2.38
N ARG A 312 13.32 -21.30 -1.12
CA ARG A 312 12.44 -22.30 -0.48
C ARG A 312 10.97 -22.12 -0.85
N LEU A 313 10.46 -20.89 -0.84
CA LEU A 313 9.02 -20.60 -0.94
C LEU A 313 8.61 -19.91 -2.25
N GLY A 314 9.54 -19.24 -2.93
CA GLY A 314 9.21 -18.33 -4.04
C GLY A 314 8.56 -18.98 -5.27
N LEU A 315 8.69 -20.32 -5.44
CA LEU A 315 8.05 -21.03 -6.55
C LEU A 315 6.52 -21.11 -6.39
N HIS A 316 6.03 -21.20 -5.15
CA HIS A 316 4.61 -21.46 -4.84
C HIS A 316 3.93 -20.34 -4.07
N THR A 317 4.69 -19.41 -3.50
CA THR A 317 4.22 -18.32 -2.67
C THR A 317 4.69 -16.98 -3.23
N GLN A 318 3.79 -16.00 -3.26
CA GLN A 318 4.15 -14.62 -3.55
C GLN A 318 4.91 -14.05 -2.34
N LEU A 319 6.14 -13.62 -2.56
CA LEU A 319 6.99 -12.97 -1.57
C LEU A 319 7.11 -11.49 -1.95
N VAL A 320 6.52 -10.64 -1.13
CA VAL A 320 6.36 -9.21 -1.42
C VAL A 320 7.38 -8.42 -0.62
N GLY A 321 8.19 -7.61 -1.29
CA GLY A 321 9.01 -6.59 -0.63
C GLY A 321 8.28 -5.25 -0.57
N ASP A 322 7.98 -4.79 0.66
CA ASP A 322 7.55 -3.43 0.98
C ASP A 322 8.76 -2.63 1.49
N ASP A 323 9.14 -2.77 2.75
CA ASP A 323 10.32 -2.10 3.33
C ASP A 323 11.62 -2.54 2.63
N LEU A 324 11.67 -3.78 2.13
CA LEU A 324 12.80 -4.27 1.34
C LEU A 324 13.08 -3.38 0.12
N PHE A 325 12.05 -2.90 -0.58
CA PHE A 325 12.19 -2.18 -1.85
C PHE A 325 11.80 -0.71 -1.79
N VAL A 326 10.92 -0.31 -0.87
CA VAL A 326 10.42 1.06 -0.64
C VAL A 326 10.04 1.81 -1.93
N THR A 327 9.43 1.10 -2.89
CA THR A 327 9.07 1.66 -4.22
C THR A 327 10.28 2.31 -4.94
N ASN A 328 11.50 1.86 -4.66
CA ASN A 328 12.75 2.46 -5.14
C ASN A 328 13.42 1.57 -6.18
N THR A 329 13.65 2.11 -7.39
CA THR A 329 14.29 1.38 -8.51
C THR A 329 15.68 0.84 -8.19
N LYS A 330 16.48 1.52 -7.33
CA LYS A 330 17.81 1.06 -6.96
C LYS A 330 17.74 -0.19 -6.06
N ARG A 331 16.84 -0.18 -5.07
CA ARG A 331 16.63 -1.34 -4.19
C ARG A 331 15.98 -2.51 -4.94
N LEU A 332 14.99 -2.23 -5.78
CA LEU A 332 14.37 -3.24 -6.64
C LEU A 332 15.41 -3.88 -7.58
N LYS A 333 16.28 -3.08 -8.23
CA LYS A 333 17.36 -3.58 -9.06
C LYS A 333 18.28 -4.53 -8.28
N LYS A 334 18.67 -4.16 -7.05
CA LYS A 334 19.46 -5.06 -6.19
C LYS A 334 18.74 -6.38 -5.91
N GLY A 335 17.43 -6.33 -5.66
CA GLY A 335 16.60 -7.54 -5.46
C GLY A 335 16.54 -8.43 -6.70
N ILE A 336 16.37 -7.82 -7.88
CA ILE A 336 16.37 -8.54 -9.17
C ILE A 336 17.73 -9.20 -9.41
N GLU A 337 18.84 -8.48 -9.18
CA GLU A 337 20.20 -9.02 -9.36
C GLU A 337 20.53 -10.14 -8.39
N LYS A 338 19.91 -10.16 -7.20
CA LYS A 338 20.05 -11.21 -6.18
C LYS A 338 18.99 -12.31 -6.28
N GLU A 339 18.04 -12.19 -7.21
CA GLU A 339 16.93 -13.13 -7.39
C GLU A 339 16.08 -13.31 -6.10
N VAL A 340 15.86 -12.23 -5.32
CA VAL A 340 15.10 -12.26 -4.07
C VAL A 340 13.71 -11.66 -4.23
N ALA A 341 12.72 -12.22 -3.53
CA ALA A 341 11.30 -11.92 -3.67
C ALA A 341 10.76 -12.24 -5.10
N ASN A 342 9.49 -12.01 -5.34
CA ASN A 342 8.85 -12.14 -6.66
C ASN A 342 7.70 -11.16 -6.87
N ALA A 343 7.53 -10.24 -5.91
CA ALA A 343 6.55 -9.16 -5.97
C ALA A 343 7.05 -7.93 -5.20
N ILE A 344 6.51 -6.77 -5.55
CA ILE A 344 6.81 -5.50 -4.90
C ILE A 344 5.52 -4.78 -4.52
N LEU A 345 5.51 -4.17 -3.33
CA LEU A 345 4.49 -3.21 -2.94
C LEU A 345 4.82 -1.82 -3.50
N ILE A 346 3.82 -1.13 -4.02
CA ILE A 346 3.95 0.20 -4.62
C ILE A 346 3.21 1.21 -3.74
N LYS A 347 3.96 2.02 -3.04
CA LYS A 347 3.49 3.14 -2.21
C LYS A 347 4.07 4.44 -2.76
N VAL A 348 3.26 5.22 -3.44
CA VAL A 348 3.74 6.43 -4.16
C VAL A 348 4.46 7.44 -3.25
N ASN A 349 4.10 7.49 -1.97
CA ASN A 349 4.73 8.41 -1.02
C ASN A 349 6.10 7.93 -0.50
N GLN A 350 6.47 6.66 -0.67
CA GLN A 350 7.80 6.16 -0.33
C GLN A 350 8.91 6.69 -1.25
N ILE A 351 8.54 7.16 -2.45
CA ILE A 351 9.48 7.66 -3.45
C ILE A 351 9.30 9.14 -3.78
N GLY A 352 8.09 9.69 -3.71
CA GLY A 352 7.79 11.11 -3.74
C GLY A 352 7.37 11.72 -5.07
N THR A 353 7.38 10.99 -6.18
CA THR A 353 6.78 11.41 -7.46
C THR A 353 6.05 10.28 -8.16
N LEU A 354 5.06 10.62 -8.97
CA LEU A 354 4.30 9.64 -9.74
C LEU A 354 5.18 8.99 -10.81
N THR A 355 6.07 9.75 -11.46
CA THR A 355 6.99 9.23 -12.48
C THR A 355 7.94 8.17 -11.89
N GLU A 356 8.57 8.42 -10.75
CA GLU A 356 9.44 7.43 -10.11
C GLU A 356 8.68 6.16 -9.68
N ALA A 357 7.44 6.31 -9.23
CA ALA A 357 6.59 5.16 -8.91
C ALA A 357 6.24 4.34 -10.17
N LEU A 358 5.91 5.01 -11.28
CA LEU A 358 5.65 4.35 -12.57
C LEU A 358 6.89 3.65 -13.13
N ASP A 359 8.07 4.27 -13.03
CA ASP A 359 9.35 3.66 -13.43
C ASP A 359 9.64 2.40 -12.61
N THR A 360 9.32 2.40 -11.32
CA THR A 360 9.48 1.23 -10.44
C THR A 360 8.52 0.11 -10.85
N VAL A 361 7.26 0.43 -11.15
CA VAL A 361 6.28 -0.55 -11.66
C VAL A 361 6.76 -1.16 -12.97
N GLU A 362 7.22 -0.32 -13.91
CA GLU A 362 7.72 -0.80 -15.21
C GLU A 362 8.92 -1.74 -15.04
N MET A 363 9.88 -1.36 -14.19
CA MET A 363 11.05 -2.19 -13.89
C MET A 363 10.64 -3.55 -13.28
N ALA A 364 9.72 -3.55 -12.31
CA ALA A 364 9.22 -4.76 -11.67
C ALA A 364 8.56 -5.71 -12.68
N GLN A 365 7.62 -5.18 -13.48
CA GLN A 365 6.89 -5.97 -14.47
C GLN A 365 7.81 -6.53 -15.57
N LYS A 366 8.80 -5.77 -16.04
CA LYS A 366 9.81 -6.24 -17.01
C LYS A 366 10.68 -7.36 -16.45
N ALA A 367 10.92 -7.37 -15.14
CA ALA A 367 11.67 -8.42 -14.45
C ALA A 367 10.80 -9.63 -14.05
N GLY A 368 9.50 -9.63 -14.34
CA GLY A 368 8.59 -10.70 -13.99
C GLY A 368 8.06 -10.65 -12.54
N TYR A 369 8.32 -9.55 -11.82
CA TYR A 369 7.76 -9.34 -10.49
C TYR A 369 6.30 -8.90 -10.59
N ARG A 370 5.45 -9.41 -9.70
CA ARG A 370 4.09 -8.87 -9.52
C ARG A 370 4.15 -7.53 -8.81
N THR A 371 3.20 -6.66 -9.13
CA THR A 371 3.07 -5.36 -8.48
C THR A 371 1.76 -5.30 -7.70
N ILE A 372 1.80 -4.74 -6.49
CA ILE A 372 0.65 -4.52 -5.63
C ILE A 372 0.60 -3.04 -5.30
N VAL A 373 -0.44 -2.32 -5.73
CA VAL A 373 -0.60 -0.91 -5.34
C VAL A 373 -1.19 -0.86 -3.94
N SER A 374 -0.59 -0.06 -3.07
CA SER A 374 -0.90 -0.06 -1.64
C SER A 374 -1.24 1.32 -1.09
N HIS A 375 -2.11 1.32 -0.10
CA HIS A 375 -2.37 2.43 0.80
C HIS A 375 -1.26 2.60 1.85
N ARG A 376 -1.48 3.53 2.77
CA ARG A 376 -0.71 3.65 4.02
C ARG A 376 -1.66 3.55 5.24
N SER A 377 -1.08 3.39 6.43
CA SER A 377 -1.85 3.34 7.68
C SER A 377 -2.59 4.66 7.96
N GLY A 378 -1.96 5.81 7.71
CA GLY A 378 -2.59 7.13 7.72
C GLY A 378 -3.06 7.53 6.32
N GLU A 379 -4.35 7.37 6.05
CA GLU A 379 -4.96 7.64 4.76
C GLU A 379 -5.83 8.88 4.76
N THR A 380 -6.17 9.34 3.57
CA THR A 380 -7.12 10.41 3.31
C THR A 380 -8.29 9.86 2.47
N ALA A 381 -9.25 10.70 2.12
CA ALA A 381 -10.31 10.34 1.18
C ALA A 381 -9.83 10.24 -0.29
N ASP A 382 -8.55 10.50 -0.56
CA ASP A 382 -7.95 10.43 -1.90
C ASP A 382 -8.01 9.01 -2.46
N THR A 383 -8.40 8.87 -3.73
CA THR A 383 -8.62 7.59 -4.41
C THR A 383 -7.59 7.26 -5.48
N LEU A 384 -6.50 8.04 -5.58
CA LEU A 384 -5.51 7.90 -6.66
C LEU A 384 -5.01 6.46 -6.81
N ILE A 385 -4.76 5.75 -5.70
CA ILE A 385 -4.23 4.38 -5.73
C ILE A 385 -5.19 3.37 -6.40
N ALA A 386 -6.49 3.62 -6.36
CA ALA A 386 -7.48 2.79 -7.08
C ALA A 386 -7.35 2.99 -8.60
N ASP A 387 -7.26 4.24 -9.05
CA ASP A 387 -7.00 4.57 -10.45
C ASP A 387 -5.64 4.06 -10.92
N LEU A 388 -4.60 4.24 -10.09
CA LEU A 388 -3.24 3.79 -10.38
C LEU A 388 -3.17 2.26 -10.55
N ALA A 389 -3.82 1.48 -9.68
CA ALA A 389 -3.81 0.02 -9.77
C ALA A 389 -4.38 -0.48 -11.11
N VAL A 390 -5.44 0.16 -11.62
CA VAL A 390 -6.01 -0.16 -12.93
C VAL A 390 -5.12 0.36 -14.05
N ALA A 391 -4.59 1.57 -13.92
CA ALA A 391 -3.72 2.21 -14.92
C ALA A 391 -2.50 1.36 -15.26
N VAL A 392 -1.79 0.87 -14.24
CA VAL A 392 -0.57 0.08 -14.42
C VAL A 392 -0.82 -1.43 -14.59
N GLY A 393 -2.10 -1.85 -14.55
CA GLY A 393 -2.46 -3.27 -14.65
C GLY A 393 -1.85 -4.11 -13.51
N ALA A 394 -1.74 -3.55 -12.30
CA ALA A 394 -1.09 -4.19 -11.16
C ALA A 394 -1.65 -5.58 -10.83
N GLY A 395 -2.95 -5.76 -11.05
CA GLY A 395 -3.64 -7.02 -10.80
C GLY A 395 -3.96 -7.27 -9.33
N GLN A 396 -3.39 -6.50 -8.41
CA GLN A 396 -3.62 -6.57 -6.97
C GLN A 396 -3.64 -5.16 -6.35
N ILE A 397 -4.43 -4.98 -5.29
CA ILE A 397 -4.47 -3.76 -4.48
C ILE A 397 -4.58 -4.10 -2.99
N LYS A 398 -3.76 -3.47 -2.17
CA LYS A 398 -3.79 -3.56 -0.70
C LYS A 398 -4.28 -2.22 -0.16
N THR A 399 -5.52 -2.16 0.36
CA THR A 399 -6.10 -0.88 0.83
C THR A 399 -7.04 -1.05 2.03
N GLY A 400 -6.67 -1.97 2.95
CA GLY A 400 -7.33 -2.16 4.23
C GLY A 400 -8.60 -3.02 4.18
N ALA A 401 -9.35 -3.00 5.28
CA ALA A 401 -10.60 -3.73 5.44
C ALA A 401 -11.77 -3.04 4.71
N PRO A 402 -12.91 -3.73 4.50
CA PRO A 402 -14.16 -3.10 4.07
C PRO A 402 -14.82 -2.33 5.23
N CYS A 403 -14.03 -1.49 5.90
CA CYS A 403 -14.37 -0.71 7.08
C CYS A 403 -13.50 0.56 7.12
N ARG A 404 -13.99 1.64 7.71
CA ARG A 404 -13.41 2.99 7.74
C ARG A 404 -13.53 3.70 6.38
N GLY A 405 -14.01 4.93 6.39
CA GLY A 405 -14.39 5.67 5.17
C GLY A 405 -13.25 5.81 4.16
N GLU A 406 -12.06 6.13 4.64
CA GLU A 406 -10.86 6.32 3.82
C GLU A 406 -10.42 5.06 3.06
N ARG A 407 -10.74 3.85 3.57
CA ARG A 407 -10.50 2.57 2.89
C ARG A 407 -11.59 2.30 1.86
N ILE A 408 -12.84 2.45 2.29
CA ILE A 408 -14.04 2.21 1.47
C ILE A 408 -14.05 3.11 0.23
N GLU A 409 -13.56 4.35 0.30
CA GLU A 409 -13.51 5.24 -0.87
C GLU A 409 -12.68 4.66 -2.03
N LYS A 410 -11.57 3.96 -1.76
CA LYS A 410 -10.77 3.29 -2.79
C LYS A 410 -11.54 2.13 -3.43
N TYR A 411 -12.24 1.33 -2.63
CA TYR A 411 -13.09 0.24 -3.15
C TYR A 411 -14.28 0.78 -3.94
N ASN A 412 -14.93 1.83 -3.49
CA ASN A 412 -16.00 2.49 -4.20
C ASN A 412 -15.51 3.09 -5.54
N GLN A 413 -14.29 3.61 -5.57
CA GLN A 413 -13.70 4.08 -6.82
C GLN A 413 -13.47 2.94 -7.80
N LEU A 414 -12.99 1.78 -7.34
CA LEU A 414 -12.85 0.60 -8.19
C LEU A 414 -14.20 0.09 -8.73
N LEU A 415 -15.29 0.15 -7.94
CA LEU A 415 -16.64 -0.15 -8.45
C LEU A 415 -17.05 0.80 -9.58
N ARG A 416 -16.78 2.11 -9.42
CA ARG A 416 -17.07 3.11 -10.48
C ARG A 416 -16.25 2.86 -11.75
N ILE A 417 -14.99 2.44 -11.58
CA ILE A 417 -14.11 2.09 -12.70
C ILE A 417 -14.64 0.83 -13.41
N GLU A 418 -14.99 -0.21 -12.66
CA GLU A 418 -15.54 -1.45 -13.23
C GLU A 418 -16.85 -1.20 -13.98
N GLU A 419 -17.77 -0.40 -13.41
CA GLU A 419 -19.00 0.01 -14.08
C GLU A 419 -18.72 0.76 -15.38
N ARG A 420 -17.75 1.67 -15.41
CA ARG A 420 -17.37 2.41 -16.62
C ARG A 420 -16.72 1.52 -17.68
N LEU A 421 -15.94 0.55 -17.30
CA LEU A 421 -15.33 -0.42 -18.21
C LEU A 421 -16.35 -1.40 -18.77
N GLY A 422 -17.40 -1.74 -18.00
CA GLY A 422 -18.44 -2.69 -18.43
C GLY A 422 -17.84 -4.06 -18.81
N ASP A 423 -18.25 -4.60 -19.93
CA ASP A 423 -17.86 -5.94 -20.39
C ASP A 423 -16.36 -6.09 -20.75
N VAL A 424 -15.62 -5.00 -20.87
CA VAL A 424 -14.18 -5.07 -21.14
C VAL A 424 -13.32 -5.12 -19.88
N ALA A 425 -13.92 -4.97 -18.68
CA ALA A 425 -13.22 -5.13 -17.43
C ALA A 425 -12.65 -6.54 -17.29
N GLU A 426 -11.36 -6.64 -16.98
CA GLU A 426 -10.70 -7.92 -16.75
C GLU A 426 -10.39 -8.11 -15.27
N TYR A 427 -11.03 -9.08 -14.63
CA TYR A 427 -10.71 -9.51 -13.27
C TYR A 427 -10.16 -10.93 -13.31
N LYS A 428 -8.92 -11.13 -12.91
CA LYS A 428 -8.23 -12.42 -13.02
C LYS A 428 -7.49 -12.74 -11.73
N ASN A 429 -7.50 -14.01 -11.36
CA ASN A 429 -6.67 -14.51 -10.27
C ASN A 429 -5.17 -14.22 -10.59
N PRO A 430 -4.44 -13.50 -9.73
CA PRO A 430 -3.05 -13.12 -10.00
C PRO A 430 -2.06 -14.30 -9.88
N PHE A 431 -2.52 -15.46 -9.40
CA PHE A 431 -1.71 -16.66 -9.16
C PHE A 431 -1.92 -17.76 -10.23
N GLN A 432 -2.73 -17.48 -11.27
CA GLN A 432 -3.00 -18.40 -12.38
C GLN A 432 -2.39 -17.92 -13.69
#